data_d7905a6841477c2bdfca671ca34f3b67
#
_entry.id   d7905a6841477c2bdfca671ca34f3b67
#
_cell.length_a   1.000
_cell.length_b   1.000
_cell.length_c   1.000
_cell.angle_alpha   90.00
_cell.angle_beta   90.00
_cell.angle_gamma   90.00
#
_symmetry.space_group_name_H-M   'P 1'
#
loop_
_entity.id
_entity.type
_entity.pdbx_description
1 polymer ?
#
loop_
_entity_poly.entity_id
_entity_poly.type
_entity_poly.pdbx_seq_one_letter_code
_entity_poly.pdbx_strand_id
1 'polypeptide(L)'
;MINFVIKDSQMANEIKDPGIGTKIDEKVRRMINSDGSYNVIKKGSTKGIRDIFKYLVEISWTWFFTILFVGYIIFNLIFTVIYLYFGSENIAGVSPENGPIFFQTFFFSIQTFTTVGYGTLAPIGIPTQVVAAIEAFVGFMSFSLATGLLYGRFSRPR
;
A
#
# COMPACT_ATOMS: atom_id res chain seq x y z
N MET A 1 37.14 17.20 -72.84
CA MET A 1 35.81 17.02 -72.23
C MET A 1 36.04 16.19 -70.97
N ILE A 2 36.13 16.87 -69.84
CA ILE A 2 36.53 16.28 -68.58
C ILE A 2 35.25 15.88 -67.80
N ASN A 3 35.03 14.56 -67.65
CA ASN A 3 33.96 14.04 -66.80
C ASN A 3 34.38 14.18 -65.36
N PHE A 4 33.76 15.11 -64.65
CA PHE A 4 33.90 15.26 -63.22
C PHE A 4 32.90 14.30 -62.55
N VAL A 5 33.37 13.12 -62.18
CA VAL A 5 32.59 12.20 -61.34
C VAL A 5 32.70 12.70 -59.91
N ILE A 6 31.64 13.35 -59.48
CA ILE A 6 31.49 13.67 -58.04
C ILE A 6 31.23 12.37 -57.29
N LYS A 7 32.27 11.90 -56.67
CA LYS A 7 32.20 10.80 -55.68
C LYS A 7 31.65 11.41 -54.40
N ASP A 8 30.34 11.45 -54.31
CA ASP A 8 29.70 11.74 -53.03
C ASP A 8 30.09 10.66 -52.05
N SER A 9 31.23 10.91 -51.42
CA SER A 9 31.69 10.16 -50.31
C SER A 9 30.70 10.32 -49.15
N GLN A 10 30.18 9.22 -48.80
CA GLN A 10 29.57 8.94 -47.51
C GLN A 10 30.39 9.59 -46.38
N MET A 11 30.05 10.80 -46.01
CA MET A 11 30.28 11.25 -44.66
C MET A 11 29.19 10.63 -43.83
N ALA A 12 29.39 9.35 -43.50
CA ALA A 12 28.79 8.76 -42.32
C ALA A 12 29.19 9.67 -41.15
N ASN A 13 28.29 10.52 -40.72
CA ASN A 13 28.40 11.20 -39.46
C ASN A 13 28.63 10.14 -38.42
N GLU A 14 29.87 9.94 -38.03
CA GLU A 14 30.26 9.17 -36.86
C GLU A 14 29.61 9.85 -35.68
N ILE A 15 28.42 9.37 -35.32
CA ILE A 15 27.73 9.81 -34.09
C ILE A 15 28.60 9.39 -32.97
N LYS A 16 29.40 10.35 -32.49
CA LYS A 16 30.25 10.19 -31.31
C LYS A 16 29.35 9.68 -30.20
N ASP A 17 29.67 8.51 -29.67
CA ASP A 17 28.92 7.82 -28.60
C ASP A 17 28.53 8.81 -27.49
N PRO A 18 27.24 9.03 -27.22
CA PRO A 18 26.77 9.90 -26.14
C PRO A 18 26.97 9.30 -24.75
N GLY A 19 27.82 8.26 -24.60
CA GLY A 19 28.11 7.63 -23.32
C GLY A 19 27.18 6.48 -22.93
N ILE A 20 26.37 5.97 -23.88
CA ILE A 20 25.38 4.91 -23.60
C ILE A 20 25.74 3.57 -24.28
N GLY A 21 26.97 3.42 -24.77
CA GLY A 21 27.50 2.19 -25.39
C GLY A 21 27.45 2.20 -26.92
N THR A 22 28.46 1.54 -27.53
CA THR A 22 28.72 1.55 -28.99
C THR A 22 27.93 0.54 -29.80
N LYS A 23 27.06 -0.26 -29.20
CA LYS A 23 26.17 -1.22 -29.90
C LYS A 23 24.74 -0.73 -29.87
N ILE A 24 24.39 0.13 -30.84
CA ILE A 24 23.01 0.50 -31.11
C ILE A 24 22.50 -0.51 -32.14
N ASP A 25 21.77 -1.54 -31.69
CA ASP A 25 21.00 -2.40 -32.60
C ASP A 25 19.95 -1.53 -33.35
N GLU A 26 19.75 -1.81 -34.64
CA GLU A 26 18.85 -1.09 -35.57
C GLU A 26 17.40 -0.91 -35.08
N LYS A 27 17.06 -1.43 -33.90
CA LYS A 27 15.72 -1.35 -33.27
C LYS A 27 15.60 -0.33 -32.16
N VAL A 28 16.60 0.53 -31.94
CA VAL A 28 16.48 1.59 -30.93
C VAL A 28 15.53 2.67 -31.42
N ARG A 29 14.28 2.61 -30.98
CA ARG A 29 13.33 3.70 -31.19
C ARG A 29 13.78 4.92 -30.42
N ARG A 30 13.66 6.10 -31.02
CA ARG A 30 14.01 7.37 -30.36
C ARG A 30 13.30 7.47 -29.01
N MET A 31 14.02 7.87 -27.96
CA MET A 31 13.45 8.08 -26.61
C MET A 31 12.38 9.16 -26.58
N ILE A 32 12.49 10.12 -27.48
CA ILE A 32 11.56 11.25 -27.62
C ILE A 32 11.04 11.24 -29.05
N ASN A 33 9.72 11.25 -29.20
CA ASN A 33 9.05 11.40 -30.48
C ASN A 33 9.23 12.84 -31.01
N SER A 34 8.97 13.06 -32.30
CA SER A 34 9.05 14.38 -32.92
C SER A 34 8.08 15.41 -32.34
N ASP A 35 7.06 14.97 -31.62
CA ASP A 35 6.06 15.76 -30.89
C ASP A 35 6.45 16.06 -29.42
N GLY A 36 7.67 15.68 -29.00
CA GLY A 36 8.16 15.88 -27.64
C GLY A 36 7.66 14.83 -26.62
N SER A 37 6.86 13.85 -27.00
CA SER A 37 6.40 12.79 -26.11
C SER A 37 7.46 11.72 -25.90
N TYR A 38 7.55 11.16 -24.69
CA TYR A 38 8.47 10.06 -24.38
C TYR A 38 7.97 8.73 -24.95
N ASN A 39 8.80 8.07 -25.76
CA ASN A 39 8.53 6.75 -26.33
C ASN A 39 8.91 5.65 -25.32
N VAL A 40 8.26 5.61 -24.17
CA VAL A 40 8.51 4.61 -23.11
C VAL A 40 7.46 3.53 -23.16
N ILE A 41 7.83 2.35 -23.64
CA ILE A 41 7.00 1.15 -23.53
C ILE A 41 7.23 0.58 -22.12
N LYS A 42 6.29 0.77 -21.21
CA LYS A 42 6.30 0.12 -19.90
C LYS A 42 6.07 -1.38 -20.09
N LYS A 43 7.15 -2.16 -20.27
CA LYS A 43 7.09 -3.62 -20.23
C LYS A 43 7.15 -4.06 -18.77
N GLY A 44 6.07 -4.70 -18.30
CA GLY A 44 6.01 -5.34 -17.00
C GLY A 44 5.15 -4.60 -15.99
N SER A 45 3.85 -4.88 -16.03
CA SER A 45 2.98 -4.72 -14.86
C SER A 45 3.15 -5.95 -13.99
N THR A 46 4.10 -5.95 -13.09
CA THR A 46 4.02 -6.85 -11.94
C THR A 46 2.89 -6.31 -11.07
N LYS A 47 1.73 -6.96 -11.14
CA LYS A 47 0.62 -6.72 -10.20
C LYS A 47 1.15 -6.99 -8.80
N GLY A 48 1.51 -5.96 -8.07
CA GLY A 48 2.14 -6.03 -6.77
C GLY A 48 1.58 -4.97 -5.82
N ILE A 49 2.12 -4.95 -4.61
CA ILE A 49 1.79 -3.97 -3.55
C ILE A 49 1.77 -2.53 -4.06
N ARG A 50 2.62 -2.19 -5.04
CA ARG A 50 2.68 -0.86 -5.67
C ARG A 50 1.39 -0.51 -6.42
N ASP A 51 0.72 -1.48 -7.02
CA ASP A 51 -0.55 -1.26 -7.74
C ASP A 51 -1.69 -1.04 -6.75
N ILE A 52 -1.68 -1.76 -5.61
CA ILE A 52 -2.64 -1.56 -4.52
C ILE A 52 -2.49 -0.15 -3.94
N PHE A 53 -1.26 0.27 -3.66
CA PHE A 53 -0.98 1.62 -3.18
C PHE A 53 -1.47 2.68 -4.16
N LYS A 54 -1.13 2.54 -5.45
CA LYS A 54 -1.59 3.44 -6.51
C LYS A 54 -3.11 3.49 -6.58
N TYR A 55 -3.76 2.34 -6.57
CA TYR A 55 -5.23 2.24 -6.57
C TYR A 55 -5.85 2.99 -5.38
N LEU A 56 -5.35 2.74 -4.15
CA LEU A 56 -5.85 3.40 -2.94
C LEU A 56 -5.63 4.92 -2.95
N VAL A 57 -4.58 5.40 -3.63
CA VAL A 57 -4.33 6.83 -3.78
C VAL A 57 -5.21 7.47 -4.88
N GLU A 58 -5.68 6.71 -5.88
CA GLU A 58 -6.44 7.20 -7.03
C GLU A 58 -7.96 7.15 -6.88
N ILE A 59 -8.50 6.26 -6.05
CA ILE A 59 -9.96 6.11 -5.83
C ILE A 59 -10.58 7.37 -5.22
N SER A 60 -11.92 7.49 -5.28
CA SER A 60 -12.64 8.60 -4.66
C SER A 60 -12.44 8.62 -3.12
N TRP A 61 -12.62 9.78 -2.50
CA TRP A 61 -12.48 9.94 -1.04
C TRP A 61 -13.44 9.05 -0.25
N THR A 62 -14.68 8.95 -0.71
CA THR A 62 -15.70 8.10 -0.07
C THR A 62 -15.27 6.63 -0.07
N TRP A 63 -14.86 6.08 -1.22
CA TRP A 63 -14.40 4.70 -1.31
C TRP A 63 -13.15 4.43 -0.49
N PHE A 64 -12.22 5.40 -0.44
CA PHE A 64 -11.02 5.29 0.38
C PHE A 64 -11.37 5.11 1.87
N PHE A 65 -12.20 6.00 2.43
CA PHE A 65 -12.61 5.89 3.84
C PHE A 65 -13.47 4.65 4.09
N THR A 66 -14.31 4.25 3.13
CA THR A 66 -15.09 3.02 3.24
C THR A 66 -14.18 1.79 3.34
N ILE A 67 -13.14 1.70 2.51
CA ILE A 67 -12.18 0.58 2.55
C ILE A 67 -11.44 0.56 3.89
N LEU A 68 -10.98 1.70 4.39
CA LEU A 68 -10.32 1.79 5.69
C LEU A 68 -11.25 1.36 6.82
N PHE A 69 -12.49 1.84 6.82
CA PHE A 69 -13.48 1.53 7.84
C PHE A 69 -13.89 0.05 7.83
N VAL A 70 -14.16 -0.50 6.64
CA VAL A 70 -14.50 -1.92 6.49
C VAL A 70 -13.32 -2.80 6.92
N GLY A 71 -12.10 -2.45 6.51
CA GLY A 71 -10.89 -3.15 6.95
C GLY A 71 -10.74 -3.11 8.47
N TYR A 72 -10.94 -1.95 9.09
CA TYR A 72 -10.93 -1.79 10.55
C TYR A 72 -11.95 -2.72 11.24
N ILE A 73 -13.20 -2.76 10.76
CA ILE A 73 -14.23 -3.65 11.33
C ILE A 73 -13.85 -5.12 11.17
N ILE A 74 -13.33 -5.52 9.99
CA ILE A 74 -12.92 -6.90 9.73
C ILE A 74 -11.80 -7.34 10.70
N PHE A 75 -10.77 -6.51 10.90
CA PHE A 75 -9.71 -6.82 11.85
C PHE A 75 -10.23 -7.00 13.27
N ASN A 76 -11.06 -6.08 13.74
CA ASN A 76 -11.66 -6.19 15.08
C ASN A 76 -12.56 -7.42 15.22
N LEU A 77 -13.30 -7.84 14.20
CA LEU A 77 -14.08 -9.08 14.21
C LEU A 77 -13.17 -10.31 14.30
N ILE A 78 -12.06 -10.33 13.56
CA ILE A 78 -11.09 -11.44 13.62
C ILE A 78 -10.54 -11.58 15.05
N PHE A 79 -10.08 -10.48 15.65
CA PHE A 79 -9.56 -10.52 17.01
C PHE A 79 -10.64 -10.86 18.04
N THR A 80 -11.87 -10.39 17.87
CA THR A 80 -13.02 -10.78 18.68
C THR A 80 -13.21 -12.30 18.69
N VAL A 81 -13.19 -12.94 17.51
CA VAL A 81 -13.30 -14.40 17.40
C VAL A 81 -12.15 -15.10 18.09
N ILE A 82 -10.91 -14.59 17.98
CA ILE A 82 -9.75 -15.13 18.68
C ILE A 82 -9.93 -15.04 20.21
N TYR A 83 -10.39 -13.91 20.72
CA TYR A 83 -10.65 -13.78 22.18
C TYR A 83 -11.75 -14.70 22.67
N LEU A 84 -12.83 -14.85 21.91
CA LEU A 84 -13.89 -15.79 22.26
C LEU A 84 -13.41 -17.23 22.24
N TYR A 85 -12.45 -17.58 21.36
CA TYR A 85 -11.83 -18.90 21.33
C TYR A 85 -10.99 -19.18 22.59
N PHE A 86 -10.26 -18.18 23.11
CA PHE A 86 -9.51 -18.31 24.36
C PHE A 86 -10.40 -18.25 25.61
N GLY A 87 -11.67 -17.89 25.48
CA GLY A 87 -12.65 -17.73 26.55
C GLY A 87 -12.79 -16.27 27.01
N SER A 88 -14.02 -15.79 27.01
CA SER A 88 -14.36 -14.41 27.42
C SER A 88 -14.07 -14.14 28.91
N GLU A 89 -13.97 -15.18 29.74
CA GLU A 89 -13.57 -15.13 31.16
C GLU A 89 -12.13 -14.62 31.32
N ASN A 90 -11.31 -14.71 30.28
CA ASN A 90 -9.94 -14.19 30.27
C ASN A 90 -9.89 -12.68 29.90
N ILE A 91 -11.02 -12.00 29.91
CA ILE A 91 -11.11 -10.54 29.78
C ILE A 91 -11.81 -10.00 31.02
N ALA A 92 -11.07 -9.31 31.88
CA ALA A 92 -11.65 -8.65 33.06
C ALA A 92 -12.73 -7.64 32.63
N GLY A 93 -13.81 -7.57 33.38
CA GLY A 93 -14.92 -6.65 33.13
C GLY A 93 -15.98 -7.19 32.16
N VAL A 94 -15.74 -8.29 31.47
CA VAL A 94 -16.76 -8.99 30.68
C VAL A 94 -17.67 -9.77 31.61
N SER A 95 -18.98 -9.51 31.55
CA SER A 95 -19.99 -10.20 32.38
C SER A 95 -21.30 -10.31 31.58
N PRO A 96 -22.03 -11.43 31.67
CA PRO A 96 -23.35 -11.58 31.07
C PRO A 96 -24.36 -10.52 31.55
N GLU A 97 -24.16 -9.96 32.73
CA GLU A 97 -25.00 -8.92 33.32
C GLU A 97 -24.89 -7.58 32.54
N ASN A 98 -23.72 -7.34 31.94
CA ASN A 98 -23.44 -6.12 31.18
C ASN A 98 -23.90 -6.19 29.71
N GLY A 99 -24.58 -7.28 29.33
CA GLY A 99 -25.10 -7.49 27.98
C GLY A 99 -24.39 -8.62 27.21
N PRO A 100 -24.65 -8.77 25.91
CA PRO A 100 -24.11 -9.88 25.14
C PRO A 100 -22.57 -9.87 25.13
N ILE A 101 -21.96 -10.99 25.49
CA ILE A 101 -20.51 -11.18 25.62
C ILE A 101 -19.80 -10.82 24.32
N PHE A 102 -20.37 -11.17 23.16
CA PHE A 102 -19.80 -10.84 21.84
C PHE A 102 -19.53 -9.34 21.69
N PHE A 103 -20.47 -8.49 22.03
CA PHE A 103 -20.29 -7.03 21.90
C PHE A 103 -19.27 -6.48 22.88
N GLN A 104 -19.23 -7.00 24.10
CA GLN A 104 -18.22 -6.59 25.10
C GLN A 104 -16.82 -6.95 24.61
N THR A 105 -16.64 -8.17 24.11
CA THR A 105 -15.38 -8.64 23.53
C THR A 105 -15.02 -7.84 22.26
N PHE A 106 -16.00 -7.51 21.43
CA PHE A 106 -15.79 -6.68 20.23
C PHE A 106 -15.35 -5.26 20.60
N PHE A 107 -15.98 -4.65 21.60
CA PHE A 107 -15.56 -3.34 22.09
C PHE A 107 -14.19 -3.38 22.78
N PHE A 108 -13.84 -4.50 23.43
CA PHE A 108 -12.49 -4.71 23.94
C PHE A 108 -11.46 -4.73 22.82
N SER A 109 -11.72 -5.47 21.73
CA SER A 109 -10.88 -5.48 20.54
C SER A 109 -10.73 -4.06 19.95
N ILE A 110 -11.83 -3.33 19.79
CA ILE A 110 -11.79 -1.93 19.31
C ILE A 110 -10.87 -1.05 20.14
N GLN A 111 -10.97 -1.12 21.47
CA GLN A 111 -10.16 -0.31 22.38
C GLN A 111 -8.67 -0.71 22.32
N THR A 112 -8.39 -1.99 22.15
CA THR A 112 -7.04 -2.54 22.04
C THR A 112 -6.42 -2.17 20.72
N PHE A 113 -7.13 -2.37 19.61
CA PHE A 113 -6.69 -2.04 18.25
C PHE A 113 -6.39 -0.55 18.06
N THR A 114 -7.25 0.31 18.62
CA THR A 114 -7.06 1.77 18.58
C THR A 114 -6.08 2.29 19.64
N THR A 115 -5.56 1.40 20.49
CA THR A 115 -4.66 1.74 21.62
C THR A 115 -5.27 2.74 22.63
N VAL A 116 -6.60 2.87 22.68
CA VAL A 116 -7.28 3.77 23.62
C VAL A 116 -7.28 3.21 25.04
N GLY A 117 -7.65 1.93 25.21
CA GLY A 117 -7.56 1.21 26.50
C GLY A 117 -8.20 1.93 27.67
N TYR A 118 -9.53 2.05 27.71
CA TYR A 118 -10.24 2.73 28.84
C TYR A 118 -10.01 2.08 30.21
N GLY A 119 -9.50 0.84 30.24
CA GLY A 119 -9.20 0.13 31.49
C GLY A 119 -10.39 -0.57 32.14
N THR A 120 -11.60 -0.43 31.61
CA THR A 120 -12.80 -1.15 32.09
C THR A 120 -12.82 -2.60 31.67
N LEU A 121 -12.18 -2.91 30.52
CA LEU A 121 -11.96 -4.25 30.01
C LEU A 121 -10.44 -4.44 29.87
N ALA A 122 -9.91 -5.54 30.41
CA ALA A 122 -8.47 -5.82 30.39
C ALA A 122 -8.18 -7.30 30.18
N PRO A 123 -7.10 -7.68 29.43
CA PRO A 123 -6.76 -9.07 29.19
C PRO A 123 -6.18 -9.71 30.46
N ILE A 124 -6.68 -10.91 30.83
CA ILE A 124 -6.20 -11.72 31.94
C ILE A 124 -5.46 -12.92 31.37
N GLY A 125 -4.38 -13.32 32.07
CA GLY A 125 -3.58 -14.47 31.67
C GLY A 125 -2.69 -14.22 30.43
N ILE A 126 -1.62 -14.98 30.35
CA ILE A 126 -0.58 -14.82 29.35
C ILE A 126 -1.12 -14.94 27.89
N PRO A 127 -1.95 -15.95 27.53
CA PRO A 127 -2.40 -16.10 26.17
C PRO A 127 -3.16 -14.88 25.64
N THR A 128 -4.12 -14.38 26.45
CA THR A 128 -4.94 -13.22 26.09
C THR A 128 -4.14 -11.93 26.03
N GLN A 129 -3.16 -11.77 26.93
CA GLN A 129 -2.23 -10.64 26.91
C GLN A 129 -1.34 -10.63 25.66
N VAL A 130 -0.86 -11.81 25.21
CA VAL A 130 -0.08 -11.92 23.97
C VAL A 130 -0.92 -11.55 22.76
N VAL A 131 -2.17 -12.04 22.70
CA VAL A 131 -3.08 -11.66 21.62
C VAL A 131 -3.33 -10.16 21.61
N ALA A 132 -3.57 -9.55 22.77
CA ALA A 132 -3.79 -8.12 22.91
C ALA A 132 -2.55 -7.29 22.48
N ALA A 133 -1.35 -7.76 22.80
CA ALA A 133 -0.11 -7.11 22.37
C ALA A 133 0.06 -7.17 20.84
N ILE A 134 -0.24 -8.33 20.23
CA ILE A 134 -0.21 -8.48 18.77
C ILE A 134 -1.26 -7.57 18.12
N GLU A 135 -2.49 -7.56 18.65
CA GLU A 135 -3.56 -6.71 18.16
C GLU A 135 -3.19 -5.23 18.21
N ALA A 136 -2.68 -4.75 19.34
CA ALA A 136 -2.22 -3.37 19.50
C ALA A 136 -1.12 -3.01 18.50
N PHE A 137 -0.17 -3.92 18.24
CA PHE A 137 0.87 -3.72 17.24
C PHE A 137 0.31 -3.63 15.82
N VAL A 138 -0.62 -4.54 15.45
CA VAL A 138 -1.30 -4.52 14.16
C VAL A 138 -2.11 -3.23 13.98
N GLY A 139 -2.82 -2.80 15.04
CA GLY A 139 -3.57 -1.54 15.05
C GLY A 139 -2.68 -0.33 14.81
N PHE A 140 -1.57 -0.24 15.54
CA PHE A 140 -0.58 0.83 15.36
C PHE A 140 0.02 0.87 13.95
N MET A 141 0.38 -0.30 13.39
CA MET A 141 0.89 -0.40 12.02
C MET A 141 -0.18 0.02 10.99
N SER A 142 -1.43 -0.42 11.19
CA SER A 142 -2.55 -0.07 10.31
C SER A 142 -2.82 1.43 10.30
N PHE A 143 -2.78 2.08 11.46
CA PHE A 143 -2.94 3.53 11.58
C PHE A 143 -1.80 4.28 10.89
N SER A 144 -0.57 3.83 11.05
CA SER A 144 0.61 4.41 10.40
C SER A 144 0.52 4.32 8.87
N LEU A 145 0.11 3.16 8.35
CA LEU A 145 -0.09 2.96 6.91
C LEU A 145 -1.24 3.84 6.36
N ALA A 146 -2.36 3.93 7.09
CA ALA A 146 -3.48 4.78 6.71
C ALA A 146 -3.08 6.25 6.64
N THR A 147 -2.29 6.72 7.61
CA THR A 147 -1.75 8.09 7.63
C THR A 147 -0.81 8.34 6.45
N GLY A 148 0.08 7.39 6.14
CA GLY A 148 0.96 7.47 4.97
C GLY A 148 0.19 7.53 3.64
N LEU A 149 -0.88 6.76 3.51
CA LEU A 149 -1.78 6.80 2.34
C LEU A 149 -2.50 8.16 2.24
N LEU A 150 -3.01 8.68 3.35
CA LEU A 150 -3.63 10.01 3.40
C LEU A 150 -2.65 11.10 2.95
N TYR A 151 -1.43 11.10 3.48
CA TYR A 151 -0.39 12.03 3.06
C TYR A 151 -0.11 11.94 1.56
N GLY A 152 0.05 10.72 1.02
CA GLY A 152 0.26 10.49 -0.40
C GLY A 152 -0.87 11.03 -1.29
N ARG A 153 -2.11 11.03 -0.79
CA ARG A 153 -3.28 11.61 -1.50
C ARG A 153 -3.27 13.14 -1.50
N PHE A 154 -2.92 13.77 -0.38
CA PHE A 154 -2.84 15.23 -0.28
C PHE A 154 -1.68 15.83 -1.05
N SER A 155 -0.55 15.13 -1.12
CA SER A 155 0.67 15.59 -1.77
C SER A 155 0.65 15.48 -3.30
N ARG A 156 -0.42 14.94 -3.90
CA ARG A 156 -0.54 14.84 -5.36
C ARG A 156 -0.83 16.21 -5.98
N PRO A 157 0.01 16.70 -6.90
CA PRO A 157 -0.36 17.84 -7.74
C PRO A 157 -1.54 17.43 -8.64
N ARG A 158 -2.52 18.29 -8.74
CA ARG A 158 -3.67 18.15 -9.67
C ARG A 158 -3.25 18.57 -11.07
#